data_ea6c0a4756c935ccf74163beb72d8bfd
#
_entry.id   ea6c0a4756c935ccf74163beb72d8bfd
#
_cell.length_a   1.000
_cell.length_b   1.000
_cell.length_c   1.000
_cell.angle_alpha   90.00
_cell.angle_beta   90.00
_cell.angle_gamma   90.00
#
_symmetry.space_group_name_H-M   'P 1'
#
loop_
_entity.id
_entity.type
_entity.pdbx_description
1 polymer ?
#
loop_
_entity_poly.entity_id
_entity_poly.type
_entity_poly.pdbx_seq_one_letter_code
_entity_poly.pdbx_strand_id
1 'polypeptide(L)'
;MPRLIALFGLLLALLSHVAHAGEPRVAALSWEPVEHLLMLGVEPVAVADADDYRAWVVRPTLPDSVTRVGTRTEPNLELLAQLDLDLIVITPLLEDMRDKLESIAPVVSYGDFTQARDNYRMQRENYLALAERIGRLDRARETLAAMDARLNTLRERLHAHFGETLPAVAVVRFSTPTAVLVYGPNSMPAHALSLLGLGSAYDTPVSRWGNLQLPVTVLSEIDRGVVLHIEPFPAADRLFSSRLWQGMPFVRAGRFAGMRAAWTHGGVFCVQFLAEAITEALLAIPATAEP
;
A
#
# COMPACT_ATOMS: atom_id res chain seq x y z
N MET A 1 63.37 -13.70 -9.01
CA MET A 1 62.03 -14.27 -9.02
C MET A 1 61.25 -14.10 -7.71
N PRO A 2 61.80 -13.84 -6.50
CA PRO A 2 60.96 -13.68 -5.28
C PRO A 2 60.17 -12.34 -5.19
N ARG A 3 60.60 -11.31 -5.91
CA ARG A 3 59.89 -9.98 -5.87
C ARG A 3 58.61 -9.90 -6.65
N LEU A 4 58.38 -10.73 -7.67
CA LEU A 4 57.10 -10.78 -8.43
C LEU A 4 56.00 -11.51 -7.65
N ILE A 5 56.34 -12.51 -6.84
CA ILE A 5 55.37 -13.26 -6.03
C ILE A 5 54.83 -12.40 -4.88
N ALA A 6 55.64 -11.51 -4.31
CA ALA A 6 55.20 -10.58 -3.27
C ALA A 6 54.23 -9.51 -3.77
N LEU A 7 54.40 -9.02 -5.01
CA LEU A 7 53.45 -8.06 -5.62
C LEU A 7 52.09 -8.68 -5.99
N PHE A 8 52.07 -9.95 -6.39
CA PHE A 8 50.82 -10.67 -6.72
C PHE A 8 50.03 -11.03 -5.44
N GLY A 9 50.70 -11.32 -4.36
CA GLY A 9 50.07 -11.55 -3.05
C GLY A 9 49.43 -10.29 -2.45
N LEU A 10 50.04 -9.10 -2.69
CA LEU A 10 49.52 -7.83 -2.21
C LEU A 10 48.31 -7.37 -3.03
N LEU A 11 48.29 -7.66 -4.34
CA LEU A 11 47.16 -7.35 -5.22
C LEU A 11 45.94 -8.22 -4.92
N LEU A 12 46.12 -9.51 -4.55
CA LEU A 12 45.03 -10.39 -4.15
C LEU A 12 44.45 -10.01 -2.78
N ALA A 13 45.24 -9.47 -1.86
CA ALA A 13 44.77 -9.00 -0.55
C ALA A 13 43.93 -7.72 -0.62
N LEU A 14 44.12 -6.91 -1.67
CA LEU A 14 43.29 -5.69 -1.92
C LEU A 14 41.95 -5.98 -2.54
N LEU A 15 41.73 -7.15 -3.12
CA LEU A 15 40.44 -7.58 -3.71
C LEU A 15 39.50 -8.23 -2.69
N SER A 16 39.95 -8.51 -1.47
CA SER A 16 39.18 -9.24 -0.45
C SER A 16 38.36 -8.33 0.48
N HIS A 17 38.36 -7.02 0.28
CA HIS A 17 37.42 -6.13 0.97
C HIS A 17 36.12 -6.01 0.18
N VAL A 18 35.46 -7.15 -0.09
CA VAL A 18 34.00 -7.13 -0.20
C VAL A 18 33.53 -6.85 1.22
N ALA A 19 33.37 -5.57 1.54
CA ALA A 19 32.67 -5.17 2.73
C ALA A 19 31.33 -5.92 2.70
N HIS A 20 31.14 -6.88 3.60
CA HIS A 20 29.82 -7.27 4.02
C HIS A 20 29.25 -6.00 4.67
N ALA A 21 28.70 -5.10 3.84
CA ALA A 21 27.81 -4.09 4.35
C ALA A 21 26.70 -4.90 5.01
N GLY A 22 26.63 -4.86 6.33
CA GLY A 22 25.54 -5.45 7.09
C GLY A 22 24.22 -4.96 6.52
N GLU A 23 23.13 -5.63 6.80
CA GLU A 23 21.81 -5.14 6.39
C GLU A 23 21.63 -3.69 6.86
N PRO A 24 21.16 -2.77 5.99
CA PRO A 24 21.03 -1.36 6.37
C PRO A 24 20.02 -1.20 7.52
N ARG A 25 20.42 -0.48 8.55
CA ARG A 25 19.61 -0.21 9.74
C ARG A 25 18.70 0.99 9.48
N VAL A 26 17.49 0.74 9.03
CA VAL A 26 16.56 1.77 8.55
C VAL A 26 15.41 1.97 9.55
N ALA A 27 15.13 3.21 9.91
CA ALA A 27 13.88 3.61 10.57
C ALA A 27 12.88 4.11 9.53
N ALA A 28 11.64 3.65 9.59
CA ALA A 28 10.53 4.10 8.74
C ALA A 28 9.47 4.79 9.58
N LEU A 29 9.32 6.11 9.41
CA LEU A 29 8.39 6.92 10.21
C LEU A 29 7.05 7.18 9.50
N SER A 30 6.77 6.41 8.44
CA SER A 30 5.46 6.31 7.77
C SER A 30 5.25 4.89 7.24
N TRP A 31 4.02 4.53 6.88
CA TRP A 31 3.67 3.15 6.51
C TRP A 31 4.03 2.79 5.07
N GLU A 32 4.07 3.76 4.17
CA GLU A 32 4.51 3.57 2.78
C GLU A 32 5.99 3.09 2.72
N PRO A 33 6.94 3.75 3.42
CA PRO A 33 8.31 3.25 3.49
C PRO A 33 8.44 1.89 4.18
N VAL A 34 7.59 1.58 5.18
CA VAL A 34 7.57 0.25 5.81
C VAL A 34 7.23 -0.82 4.78
N GLU A 35 6.16 -0.62 3.99
CA GLU A 35 5.79 -1.53 2.90
C GLU A 35 6.96 -1.70 1.91
N HIS A 36 7.56 -0.59 1.49
CA HIS A 36 8.66 -0.60 0.53
C HIS A 36 9.88 -1.38 1.06
N LEU A 37 10.32 -1.14 2.29
CA LEU A 37 11.45 -1.83 2.89
C LEU A 37 11.21 -3.34 2.97
N LEU A 38 10.06 -3.76 3.46
CA LEU A 38 9.69 -5.16 3.57
C LEU A 38 9.66 -5.87 2.21
N MET A 39 9.18 -5.20 1.16
CA MET A 39 9.20 -5.74 -0.20
C MET A 39 10.60 -5.79 -0.82
N LEU A 40 11.52 -4.94 -0.36
CA LEU A 40 12.95 -4.99 -0.70
C LEU A 40 13.71 -6.07 0.08
N GLY A 41 13.03 -6.77 1.02
CA GLY A 41 13.65 -7.77 1.89
C GLY A 41 14.47 -7.16 3.01
N VAL A 42 14.20 -5.91 3.38
CA VAL A 42 14.85 -5.20 4.50
C VAL A 42 13.83 -5.02 5.61
N GLU A 43 14.13 -5.58 6.78
CA GLU A 43 13.33 -5.36 7.98
C GLU A 43 13.68 -4.00 8.58
N PRO A 44 12.69 -3.07 8.72
CA PRO A 44 12.96 -1.81 9.40
C PRO A 44 13.31 -2.05 10.87
N VAL A 45 14.35 -1.40 11.37
CA VAL A 45 14.76 -1.49 12.79
C VAL A 45 13.73 -0.80 13.69
N ALA A 46 13.12 0.27 13.20
CA ALA A 46 12.16 1.09 13.92
C ALA A 46 11.00 1.53 13.02
N VAL A 47 9.79 1.52 13.58
CA VAL A 47 8.57 1.93 12.88
C VAL A 47 7.68 2.79 13.80
N ALA A 48 7.18 3.88 13.27
CA ALA A 48 6.14 4.68 13.92
C ALA A 48 4.75 4.06 13.68
N ASP A 49 3.86 4.15 14.69
CA ASP A 49 2.51 3.54 14.69
C ASP A 49 2.53 2.04 14.28
N ALA A 50 3.50 1.27 14.79
CA ALA A 50 3.71 -0.12 14.39
C ALA A 50 2.51 -1.04 14.69
N ASP A 51 1.79 -0.81 15.79
CA ASP A 51 0.62 -1.61 16.15
C ASP A 51 -0.57 -1.30 15.24
N ASP A 52 -0.74 -0.04 14.88
CA ASP A 52 -1.76 0.38 13.90
C ASP A 52 -1.41 -0.13 12.49
N TYR A 53 -0.13 -0.19 12.11
CA TYR A 53 0.28 -0.84 10.87
C TYR A 53 -0.21 -2.30 10.83
N ARG A 54 0.00 -3.07 11.90
CA ARG A 54 -0.46 -4.46 11.99
C ARG A 54 -1.97 -4.60 11.92
N ALA A 55 -2.69 -3.64 12.50
CA ALA A 55 -4.16 -3.64 12.54
C ALA A 55 -4.80 -3.23 11.20
N TRP A 56 -4.25 -2.25 10.51
CA TRP A 56 -4.88 -1.61 9.36
C TRP A 56 -4.25 -1.93 8.01
N VAL A 57 -2.92 -2.02 7.96
CA VAL A 57 -2.19 -2.33 6.71
C VAL A 57 -2.16 -3.83 6.47
N VAL A 58 -1.82 -4.59 7.51
CA VAL A 58 -1.80 -6.06 7.54
C VAL A 58 -0.74 -6.69 6.64
N ARG A 59 -0.56 -6.17 5.44
CA ARG A 59 0.36 -6.71 4.41
C ARG A 59 1.22 -5.61 3.78
N PRO A 60 2.52 -5.86 3.59
CA PRO A 60 3.29 -7.02 4.08
C PRO A 60 3.31 -7.09 5.60
N THR A 61 3.50 -8.29 6.15
CA THR A 61 3.52 -8.51 7.61
C THR A 61 4.72 -7.81 8.24
N LEU A 62 4.47 -6.96 9.24
CA LEU A 62 5.51 -6.31 10.01
C LEU A 62 6.07 -7.26 11.07
N PRO A 63 7.40 -7.54 11.09
CA PRO A 63 8.02 -8.38 12.09
C PRO A 63 7.79 -7.89 13.53
N ASP A 64 7.76 -8.82 14.48
CA ASP A 64 7.60 -8.49 15.91
C ASP A 64 8.86 -7.86 16.52
N SER A 65 10.03 -8.10 15.89
CA SER A 65 11.34 -7.58 16.28
C SER A 65 11.47 -6.06 16.15
N VAL A 66 10.57 -5.41 15.42
CA VAL A 66 10.61 -3.97 15.13
C VAL A 66 10.43 -3.14 16.39
N THR A 67 11.31 -2.16 16.60
CA THR A 67 11.18 -1.18 17.69
C THR A 67 10.05 -0.19 17.40
N ARG A 68 9.11 -0.04 18.35
CA ARG A 68 8.05 0.97 18.28
C ARG A 68 8.58 2.33 18.70
N VAL A 69 8.56 3.30 17.80
CA VAL A 69 9.17 4.63 18.03
C VAL A 69 8.16 5.77 18.08
N GLY A 70 7.01 5.54 18.69
CA GLY A 70 5.97 6.56 18.84
C GLY A 70 5.02 6.62 17.63
N THR A 71 4.43 7.79 17.39
CA THR A 71 3.46 7.99 16.31
C THR A 71 4.12 8.59 15.06
N ARG A 72 3.41 8.53 13.93
CA ARG A 72 3.86 9.14 12.66
C ARG A 72 3.91 10.67 12.71
N THR A 73 3.29 11.30 13.71
CA THR A 73 3.33 12.76 13.94
C THR A 73 4.27 13.15 15.04
N GLU A 74 4.55 12.24 15.98
CA GLU A 74 5.41 12.48 17.15
C GLU A 74 6.31 11.26 17.39
N PRO A 75 7.36 11.04 16.57
CA PRO A 75 8.32 9.98 16.78
C PRO A 75 9.19 10.24 18.02
N ASN A 76 9.55 9.18 18.72
CA ASN A 76 10.42 9.23 19.90
C ASN A 76 11.88 9.39 19.47
N LEU A 77 12.39 10.62 19.47
CA LEU A 77 13.74 10.96 19.04
C LEU A 77 14.83 10.35 19.94
N GLU A 78 14.57 10.25 21.25
CA GLU A 78 15.54 9.67 22.19
C GLU A 78 15.73 8.18 21.91
N LEU A 79 14.68 7.47 21.61
CA LEU A 79 14.75 6.06 21.26
C LEU A 79 15.40 5.86 19.90
N LEU A 80 15.07 6.68 18.90
CA LEU A 80 15.72 6.64 17.58
C LEU A 80 17.23 6.84 17.70
N ALA A 81 17.70 7.75 18.54
CA ALA A 81 19.12 8.03 18.75
C ALA A 81 19.90 6.84 19.37
N GLN A 82 19.20 5.87 19.98
CA GLN A 82 19.84 4.68 20.60
C GLN A 82 19.97 3.49 19.62
N LEU A 83 19.45 3.63 18.39
CA LEU A 83 19.30 2.48 17.48
C LEU A 83 20.41 2.35 16.43
N ASP A 84 21.47 3.16 16.46
CA ASP A 84 22.58 3.14 15.48
C ASP A 84 22.06 3.03 14.03
N LEU A 85 21.24 4.00 13.60
CA LEU A 85 20.56 3.98 12.32
C LEU A 85 21.47 4.46 11.18
N ASP A 86 21.39 3.79 10.02
CA ASP A 86 22.06 4.22 8.78
C ASP A 86 21.18 5.19 7.97
N LEU A 87 19.84 5.13 8.18
CA LEU A 87 18.87 5.91 7.41
C LEU A 87 17.55 6.07 8.18
N ILE A 88 16.98 7.26 8.11
CA ILE A 88 15.60 7.53 8.53
C ILE A 88 14.78 7.91 7.30
N VAL A 89 13.66 7.21 7.08
CA VAL A 89 12.74 7.49 5.97
C VAL A 89 11.49 8.15 6.51
N ILE A 90 11.20 9.34 6.00
CA ILE A 90 10.02 10.15 6.36
C ILE A 90 9.13 10.43 5.15
N THR A 91 7.99 11.05 5.40
CA THR A 91 7.17 11.72 4.39
C THR A 91 7.10 13.22 4.70
N PRO A 92 6.54 14.07 3.82
CA PRO A 92 6.36 15.50 4.07
C PRO A 92 5.65 15.85 5.38
N LEU A 93 4.95 14.89 5.99
CA LEU A 93 4.32 15.06 7.30
C LEU A 93 5.31 15.40 8.42
N LEU A 94 6.56 14.94 8.32
CA LEU A 94 7.62 15.15 9.32
C LEU A 94 8.72 16.10 8.83
N GLU A 95 8.49 16.85 7.75
CA GLU A 95 9.52 17.72 7.18
C GLU A 95 9.97 18.83 8.12
N ASP A 96 9.10 19.30 9.00
CA ASP A 96 9.40 20.26 10.07
C ASP A 96 10.30 19.70 11.19
N MET A 97 10.42 18.38 11.27
CA MET A 97 11.33 17.69 12.20
C MET A 97 12.65 17.25 11.57
N ARG A 98 12.86 17.51 10.26
CA ARG A 98 14.04 17.06 9.51
C ARG A 98 15.36 17.33 10.23
N ASP A 99 15.63 18.55 10.64
CA ASP A 99 16.90 18.94 11.28
C ASP A 99 17.19 18.11 12.55
N LYS A 100 16.15 17.82 13.33
CA LYS A 100 16.27 17.00 14.53
C LYS A 100 16.55 15.53 14.19
N LEU A 101 15.91 15.02 13.17
CA LEU A 101 16.10 13.65 12.70
C LEU A 101 17.48 13.49 12.05
N GLU A 102 17.97 14.47 11.28
CA GLU A 102 19.30 14.49 10.68
C GLU A 102 20.44 14.54 11.70
N SER A 103 20.17 15.04 12.93
CA SER A 103 21.14 14.94 14.03
C SER A 103 21.33 13.50 14.55
N ILE A 104 20.43 12.56 14.18
CA ILE A 104 20.48 11.15 14.58
C ILE A 104 21.05 10.29 13.44
N ALA A 105 20.53 10.42 12.24
CA ALA A 105 20.98 9.67 11.06
C ALA A 105 20.57 10.43 9.77
N PRO A 106 21.17 10.12 8.61
CA PRO A 106 20.74 10.66 7.32
C PRO A 106 19.23 10.49 7.09
N VAL A 107 18.54 11.55 6.62
CA VAL A 107 17.10 11.54 6.38
C VAL A 107 16.79 11.61 4.89
N VAL A 108 15.86 10.78 4.44
CA VAL A 108 15.22 10.91 3.13
C VAL A 108 13.72 11.10 3.28
N SER A 109 13.16 11.99 2.45
CA SER A 109 11.72 12.24 2.42
C SER A 109 11.18 11.82 1.06
N TYR A 110 10.17 10.98 1.05
CA TYR A 110 9.47 10.58 -0.16
C TYR A 110 8.06 11.17 -0.17
N GLY A 111 7.61 11.59 -1.37
CA GLY A 111 6.32 12.22 -1.53
C GLY A 111 5.16 11.35 -1.07
N ASP A 112 4.14 11.98 -0.54
CA ASP A 112 2.90 11.38 -0.11
C ASP A 112 1.77 11.64 -1.12
N PHE A 113 0.55 11.20 -0.77
CA PHE A 113 -0.64 11.39 -1.59
C PHE A 113 -0.94 12.85 -1.87
N THR A 114 -1.19 13.17 -3.14
CA THR A 114 -1.61 14.50 -3.57
C THR A 114 -2.76 14.45 -4.57
N GLN A 115 -3.51 15.55 -4.66
CA GLN A 115 -4.58 15.72 -5.63
C GLN A 115 -4.05 15.89 -7.07
N ALA A 116 -2.83 16.41 -7.23
CA ALA A 116 -2.29 16.85 -8.52
C ALA A 116 -1.47 15.78 -9.25
N ARG A 117 -1.27 14.59 -8.66
CA ARG A 117 -0.35 13.57 -9.17
C ARG A 117 -1.02 12.23 -9.33
N ASP A 118 -0.48 11.44 -10.24
CA ASP A 118 -0.68 10.00 -10.27
C ASP A 118 0.03 9.37 -9.05
N ASN A 119 -0.75 9.09 -8.01
CA ASN A 119 -0.22 8.59 -6.74
C ASN A 119 0.42 7.20 -6.88
N TYR A 120 -0.10 6.34 -7.76
CA TYR A 120 0.50 5.04 -8.02
C TYR A 120 1.89 5.18 -8.67
N ARG A 121 2.01 6.02 -9.70
CA ARG A 121 3.31 6.28 -10.35
C ARG A 121 4.31 6.87 -9.37
N MET A 122 3.89 7.83 -8.57
CA MET A 122 4.74 8.44 -7.54
C MET A 122 5.24 7.38 -6.54
N GLN A 123 4.39 6.49 -6.06
CA GLN A 123 4.82 5.43 -5.13
C GLN A 123 5.78 4.42 -5.81
N ARG A 124 5.63 4.17 -7.10
CA ARG A 124 6.58 3.35 -7.86
C ARG A 124 7.95 4.03 -7.98
N GLU A 125 7.98 5.34 -8.21
CA GLU A 125 9.19 6.16 -8.22
C GLU A 125 9.85 6.19 -6.83
N ASN A 126 9.09 6.41 -5.77
CA ASN A 126 9.58 6.37 -4.38
C ASN A 126 10.20 5.02 -4.02
N TYR A 127 9.58 3.91 -4.43
CA TYR A 127 10.10 2.57 -4.20
C TYR A 127 11.45 2.34 -4.85
N LEU A 128 11.60 2.74 -6.12
CA LEU A 128 12.86 2.62 -6.86
C LEU A 128 13.95 3.53 -6.26
N ALA A 129 13.61 4.76 -5.87
CA ALA A 129 14.54 5.69 -5.24
C ALA A 129 15.03 5.18 -3.87
N LEU A 130 14.15 4.61 -3.06
CA LEU A 130 14.54 3.98 -1.80
C LEU A 130 15.45 2.77 -2.06
N ALA A 131 15.09 1.93 -3.02
CA ALA A 131 15.88 0.75 -3.39
C ALA A 131 17.30 1.11 -3.87
N GLU A 132 17.43 2.16 -4.68
CA GLU A 132 18.73 2.67 -5.11
C GLU A 132 19.55 3.16 -3.90
N ARG A 133 18.92 3.91 -3.01
CA ARG A 133 19.56 4.46 -1.81
C ARG A 133 20.15 3.39 -0.88
N ILE A 134 19.49 2.23 -0.78
CA ILE A 134 19.93 1.12 0.09
C ILE A 134 20.59 -0.04 -0.67
N GLY A 135 20.92 0.15 -1.96
CA GLY A 135 21.62 -0.88 -2.76
C GLY A 135 20.78 -2.11 -3.10
N ARG A 136 19.44 -1.96 -3.25
CA ARG A 136 18.49 -3.06 -3.53
C ARG A 136 17.74 -2.90 -4.87
N LEU A 137 18.32 -2.15 -5.83
CA LEU A 137 17.63 -1.81 -7.08
C LEU A 137 17.22 -3.03 -7.92
N ASP A 138 18.05 -4.07 -7.98
CA ASP A 138 17.71 -5.30 -8.72
C ASP A 138 16.55 -6.03 -8.06
N ARG A 139 16.54 -6.10 -6.73
CA ARG A 139 15.40 -6.64 -5.98
C ARG A 139 14.12 -5.86 -6.23
N ALA A 140 14.20 -4.53 -6.31
CA ALA A 140 13.06 -3.69 -6.64
C ALA A 140 12.47 -3.99 -8.03
N ARG A 141 13.34 -4.17 -9.03
CA ARG A 141 12.91 -4.54 -10.39
C ARG A 141 12.22 -5.90 -10.43
N GLU A 142 12.79 -6.89 -9.73
CA GLU A 142 12.21 -8.23 -9.62
C GLU A 142 10.81 -8.19 -8.97
N THR A 143 10.67 -7.52 -7.84
CA THR A 143 9.39 -7.46 -7.12
C THR A 143 8.33 -6.69 -7.89
N LEU A 144 8.69 -5.61 -8.59
CA LEU A 144 7.77 -4.89 -9.47
C LEU A 144 7.34 -5.75 -10.67
N ALA A 145 8.26 -6.49 -11.29
CA ALA A 145 7.91 -7.43 -12.37
C ALA A 145 6.99 -8.55 -11.88
N ALA A 146 7.23 -9.09 -10.68
CA ALA A 146 6.36 -10.09 -10.07
C ALA A 146 4.97 -9.52 -9.76
N MET A 147 4.88 -8.27 -9.29
CA MET A 147 3.60 -7.57 -9.09
C MET A 147 2.83 -7.41 -10.41
N ASP A 148 3.51 -6.94 -11.47
CA ASP A 148 2.90 -6.73 -12.79
C ASP A 148 2.36 -8.08 -13.37
N ALA A 149 3.12 -9.17 -13.23
CA ALA A 149 2.68 -10.52 -13.61
C ALA A 149 1.47 -10.99 -12.77
N ARG A 150 1.48 -10.72 -11.48
CA ARG A 150 0.36 -11.05 -10.59
C ARG A 150 -0.92 -10.32 -10.98
N LEU A 151 -0.84 -9.01 -11.28
CA LEU A 151 -1.98 -8.23 -11.74
C LEU A 151 -2.57 -8.76 -13.05
N ASN A 152 -1.71 -9.19 -13.99
CA ASN A 152 -2.17 -9.84 -15.23
C ASN A 152 -2.95 -11.14 -14.94
N THR A 153 -2.41 -12.00 -14.08
CA THR A 153 -3.11 -13.24 -13.67
C THR A 153 -4.47 -12.96 -13.03
N LEU A 154 -4.57 -11.91 -12.21
CA LEU A 154 -5.85 -11.52 -11.60
C LEU A 154 -6.86 -11.05 -12.66
N ARG A 155 -6.42 -10.29 -13.66
CA ARG A 155 -7.25 -9.83 -14.77
C ARG A 155 -7.77 -11.02 -15.59
N GLU A 156 -6.90 -11.98 -15.91
CA GLU A 156 -7.29 -13.21 -16.62
C GLU A 156 -8.35 -14.00 -15.84
N ARG A 157 -8.22 -14.10 -14.52
CA ARG A 157 -9.22 -14.76 -13.66
C ARG A 157 -10.57 -14.05 -13.68
N LEU A 158 -10.59 -12.71 -13.70
CA LEU A 158 -11.83 -11.95 -13.84
C LEU A 158 -12.48 -12.19 -15.20
N HIS A 159 -11.73 -12.16 -16.30
CA HIS A 159 -12.26 -12.48 -17.63
C HIS A 159 -12.75 -13.92 -17.74
N ALA A 160 -12.07 -14.89 -17.11
CA ALA A 160 -12.54 -16.26 -17.06
C ALA A 160 -13.88 -16.42 -16.32
N HIS A 161 -14.15 -15.55 -15.34
CA HIS A 161 -15.39 -15.60 -14.55
C HIS A 161 -16.53 -14.78 -15.17
N PHE A 162 -16.27 -13.55 -15.63
CA PHE A 162 -17.29 -12.61 -16.13
C PHE A 162 -17.40 -12.56 -17.66
N GLY A 163 -16.44 -13.13 -18.40
CA GLY A 163 -16.34 -13.02 -19.86
C GLY A 163 -15.64 -11.73 -20.31
N GLU A 164 -15.95 -11.30 -21.54
CA GLU A 164 -15.29 -10.13 -22.15
C GLU A 164 -15.65 -8.80 -21.45
N THR A 165 -16.89 -8.68 -20.96
CA THR A 165 -17.36 -7.44 -20.29
C THR A 165 -17.25 -7.61 -18.78
N LEU A 166 -16.30 -6.87 -18.19
CA LEU A 166 -16.12 -6.84 -16.74
C LEU A 166 -17.11 -5.85 -16.09
N PRO A 167 -17.58 -6.13 -14.86
CA PRO A 167 -18.47 -5.21 -14.15
C PRO A 167 -17.76 -3.91 -13.76
N ALA A 168 -18.51 -2.82 -13.70
CA ALA A 168 -18.07 -1.63 -12.99
C ALA A 168 -18.12 -1.87 -11.48
N VAL A 169 -17.16 -1.32 -10.71
CA VAL A 169 -17.00 -1.60 -9.28
C VAL A 169 -16.86 -0.30 -8.49
N ALA A 170 -17.60 -0.16 -7.41
CA ALA A 170 -17.40 0.86 -6.40
C ALA A 170 -16.74 0.21 -5.17
N VAL A 171 -15.49 0.58 -4.88
CA VAL A 171 -14.84 0.22 -3.62
C VAL A 171 -15.18 1.26 -2.59
N VAL A 172 -15.62 0.84 -1.40
CA VAL A 172 -16.03 1.75 -0.32
C VAL A 172 -15.51 1.28 1.04
N ARG A 173 -15.45 2.17 2.02
CA ARG A 173 -15.21 1.83 3.42
C ARG A 173 -16.24 2.53 4.29
N PHE A 174 -16.97 1.79 5.11
CA PHE A 174 -17.93 2.40 6.04
C PHE A 174 -17.20 2.98 7.26
N SER A 175 -17.43 4.27 7.52
CA SER A 175 -16.94 4.94 8.73
C SER A 175 -17.93 4.78 9.88
N THR A 176 -19.23 4.88 9.58
CA THR A 176 -20.36 4.73 10.50
C THR A 176 -21.54 4.10 9.74
N PRO A 177 -22.64 3.72 10.42
CA PRO A 177 -23.87 3.27 9.72
C PRO A 177 -24.49 4.32 8.80
N THR A 178 -24.09 5.59 8.90
CA THR A 178 -24.63 6.69 8.10
C THR A 178 -23.63 7.36 7.18
N ALA A 179 -22.34 6.99 7.26
CA ALA A 179 -21.25 7.61 6.50
C ALA A 179 -20.33 6.57 5.87
N VAL A 180 -19.97 6.81 4.62
CA VAL A 180 -19.12 5.96 3.80
C VAL A 180 -18.00 6.79 3.16
N LEU A 181 -16.79 6.23 3.12
CA LEU A 181 -15.69 6.73 2.29
C LEU A 181 -15.82 6.11 0.91
N VAL A 182 -15.90 6.95 -0.11
CA VAL A 182 -15.89 6.58 -1.53
C VAL A 182 -14.57 7.03 -2.13
N TYR A 183 -13.96 6.18 -2.94
CA TYR A 183 -12.62 6.41 -3.48
C TYR A 183 -12.66 6.97 -4.89
N GLY A 184 -12.01 8.13 -5.08
CA GLY A 184 -11.94 8.85 -6.33
C GLY A 184 -10.77 8.41 -7.25
N PRO A 185 -10.68 9.02 -8.44
CA PRO A 185 -9.78 8.55 -9.51
C PRO A 185 -8.29 8.63 -9.18
N ASN A 186 -7.88 9.45 -8.21
CA ASN A 186 -6.49 9.54 -7.74
C ASN A 186 -6.17 8.64 -6.54
N SER A 187 -7.08 7.73 -6.15
CA SER A 187 -6.90 6.78 -5.04
C SER A 187 -6.22 5.49 -5.48
N MET A 188 -5.59 4.77 -4.54
CA MET A 188 -5.03 3.45 -4.82
C MET A 188 -6.10 2.39 -5.15
N PRO A 189 -7.31 2.38 -4.55
CA PRO A 189 -8.40 1.53 -5.03
C PRO A 189 -8.77 1.77 -6.50
N ALA A 190 -8.86 3.02 -6.96
CA ALA A 190 -9.14 3.32 -8.36
C ALA A 190 -8.01 2.85 -9.30
N HIS A 191 -6.74 3.01 -8.89
CA HIS A 191 -5.62 2.45 -9.64
C HIS A 191 -5.66 0.93 -9.70
N ALA A 192 -6.04 0.25 -8.60
CA ALA A 192 -6.22 -1.21 -8.59
C ALA A 192 -7.33 -1.66 -9.57
N LEU A 193 -8.48 -0.97 -9.58
CA LEU A 193 -9.55 -1.23 -10.55
C LEU A 193 -9.04 -1.06 -11.99
N SER A 194 -8.39 0.04 -12.30
CA SER A 194 -7.84 0.32 -13.64
C SER A 194 -6.85 -0.76 -14.10
N LEU A 195 -5.94 -1.20 -13.22
CA LEU A 195 -4.96 -2.25 -13.53
C LEU A 195 -5.60 -3.63 -13.72
N LEU A 196 -6.77 -3.87 -13.13
CA LEU A 196 -7.59 -5.07 -13.35
C LEU A 196 -8.47 -4.96 -14.61
N GLY A 197 -8.54 -3.80 -15.26
CA GLY A 197 -9.44 -3.56 -16.39
C GLY A 197 -10.89 -3.28 -15.99
N LEU A 198 -11.14 -2.98 -14.71
CA LEU A 198 -12.46 -2.67 -14.16
C LEU A 198 -12.77 -1.18 -14.25
N GLY A 199 -14.01 -0.84 -14.57
CA GLY A 199 -14.53 0.53 -14.51
C GLY A 199 -15.01 0.92 -13.11
N SER A 200 -15.17 2.23 -12.86
CA SER A 200 -15.81 2.74 -11.64
C SER A 200 -17.34 2.67 -11.77
N ALA A 201 -18.02 2.18 -10.73
CA ALA A 201 -19.48 2.18 -10.64
C ALA A 201 -20.03 3.46 -9.97
N TYR A 202 -19.18 4.32 -9.45
CA TYR A 202 -19.56 5.59 -8.83
C TYR A 202 -18.48 6.63 -9.03
N ASP A 203 -18.80 7.67 -9.78
CA ASP A 203 -17.84 8.73 -10.09
C ASP A 203 -17.78 9.78 -8.97
N THR A 204 -16.56 10.10 -8.56
CA THR A 204 -16.27 11.17 -7.62
C THR A 204 -15.19 12.09 -8.19
N PRO A 205 -15.16 13.38 -7.80
CA PRO A 205 -14.05 14.25 -8.15
C PRO A 205 -12.76 13.79 -7.44
N VAL A 206 -11.63 14.23 -7.97
CA VAL A 206 -10.34 14.11 -7.26
C VAL A 206 -10.39 14.85 -5.92
N SER A 207 -9.74 14.30 -4.91
CA SER A 207 -9.63 14.91 -3.59
C SER A 207 -8.20 14.80 -3.07
N ARG A 208 -7.86 15.56 -2.03
CA ARG A 208 -6.51 15.55 -1.46
C ARG A 208 -6.04 14.13 -1.11
N TRP A 209 -6.91 13.33 -0.53
CA TRP A 209 -6.58 11.97 -0.06
C TRP A 209 -7.15 10.87 -0.95
N GLY A 210 -7.66 11.22 -2.14
CA GLY A 210 -8.25 10.23 -3.05
C GLY A 210 -9.57 9.65 -2.56
N ASN A 211 -10.17 10.20 -1.50
CA ASN A 211 -11.46 9.73 -0.99
C ASN A 211 -12.34 10.90 -0.52
N LEU A 212 -13.64 10.68 -0.50
CA LEU A 212 -14.64 11.59 0.05
C LEU A 212 -15.51 10.84 1.06
N GLN A 213 -15.77 11.48 2.20
CA GLN A 213 -16.76 10.97 3.15
C GLN A 213 -18.13 11.52 2.79
N LEU A 214 -19.05 10.62 2.49
CA LEU A 214 -20.38 10.93 2.01
C LEU A 214 -21.44 10.22 2.88
N PRO A 215 -22.70 10.68 2.88
CA PRO A 215 -23.81 9.93 3.46
C PRO A 215 -23.96 8.56 2.77
N VAL A 216 -24.26 7.50 3.53
CA VAL A 216 -24.43 6.15 2.96
C VAL A 216 -25.52 6.07 1.88
N THR A 217 -26.47 7.01 1.91
CA THR A 217 -27.58 7.10 0.94
C THR A 217 -27.13 7.36 -0.49
N VAL A 218 -25.93 7.94 -0.73
CA VAL A 218 -25.42 8.16 -2.09
C VAL A 218 -25.21 6.84 -2.84
N LEU A 219 -24.99 5.75 -2.13
CA LEU A 219 -24.83 4.43 -2.75
C LEU A 219 -26.10 3.95 -3.45
N SER A 220 -27.29 4.51 -3.11
CA SER A 220 -28.54 4.18 -3.83
C SER A 220 -28.55 4.64 -5.28
N GLU A 221 -27.62 5.51 -5.68
CA GLU A 221 -27.44 5.97 -7.06
C GLU A 221 -26.75 4.91 -7.94
N ILE A 222 -26.14 3.88 -7.32
CA ILE A 222 -25.50 2.78 -8.03
C ILE A 222 -26.59 1.77 -8.43
N ASP A 223 -27.16 1.97 -9.61
CA ASP A 223 -28.17 1.07 -10.19
C ASP A 223 -27.55 -0.10 -10.96
N ARG A 224 -26.30 0.04 -11.42
CA ARG A 224 -25.49 -0.97 -12.12
C ARG A 224 -24.11 -1.09 -11.46
N GLY A 225 -23.43 -2.23 -11.71
CA GLY A 225 -22.12 -2.50 -11.14
C GLY A 225 -22.18 -3.13 -9.75
N VAL A 226 -21.01 -3.39 -9.18
CA VAL A 226 -20.81 -4.08 -7.91
C VAL A 226 -20.30 -3.10 -6.86
N VAL A 227 -20.80 -3.21 -5.63
CA VAL A 227 -20.28 -2.48 -4.47
C VAL A 227 -19.47 -3.43 -3.60
N LEU A 228 -18.20 -3.14 -3.40
CA LEU A 228 -17.31 -3.87 -2.50
C LEU A 228 -16.96 -3.00 -1.29
N HIS A 229 -17.17 -3.52 -0.08
CA HIS A 229 -16.75 -2.79 1.10
C HIS A 229 -15.51 -3.42 1.74
N ILE A 230 -14.57 -2.57 2.15
CA ILE A 230 -13.35 -2.99 2.85
C ILE A 230 -13.69 -3.30 4.30
N GLU A 231 -13.42 -4.53 4.72
CA GLU A 231 -13.59 -4.98 6.11
C GLU A 231 -12.39 -4.57 6.99
N PRO A 232 -12.55 -4.56 8.34
CA PRO A 232 -13.81 -4.79 9.06
C PRO A 232 -14.70 -3.54 9.14
N PHE A 233 -16.02 -3.77 9.29
CA PHE A 233 -16.99 -2.75 9.65
C PHE A 233 -17.77 -3.20 10.89
N PRO A 234 -17.40 -2.74 12.10
CA PRO A 234 -18.00 -3.25 13.35
C PRO A 234 -19.52 -3.06 13.48
N ALA A 235 -20.09 -2.09 12.77
CA ALA A 235 -21.52 -1.81 12.77
C ALA A 235 -22.26 -2.44 11.55
N ALA A 236 -21.67 -3.45 10.90
CA ALA A 236 -22.21 -4.10 9.72
C ALA A 236 -23.64 -4.60 9.93
N ASP A 237 -23.92 -5.34 11.00
CA ASP A 237 -25.25 -5.87 11.31
C ASP A 237 -26.32 -4.76 11.39
N ARG A 238 -25.98 -3.65 12.03
CA ARG A 238 -26.89 -2.52 12.16
C ARG A 238 -27.25 -1.88 10.84
N LEU A 239 -26.26 -1.69 9.95
CA LEU A 239 -26.48 -1.09 8.65
C LEU A 239 -27.15 -2.08 7.69
N PHE A 240 -26.58 -3.26 7.55
CA PHE A 240 -26.97 -4.22 6.50
C PHE A 240 -28.34 -4.88 6.77
N SER A 241 -28.82 -4.90 8.02
CA SER A 241 -30.20 -5.32 8.33
C SER A 241 -31.24 -4.22 8.16
N SER A 242 -30.83 -2.96 7.93
CA SER A 242 -31.75 -1.84 7.84
C SER A 242 -32.60 -1.87 6.56
N ARG A 243 -33.83 -1.33 6.63
CA ARG A 243 -34.70 -1.20 5.46
C ARG A 243 -34.09 -0.34 4.34
N LEU A 244 -33.34 0.69 4.75
CA LEU A 244 -32.60 1.56 3.80
C LEU A 244 -31.64 0.72 2.98
N TRP A 245 -30.80 -0.08 3.64
CA TRP A 245 -29.79 -0.91 3.00
C TRP A 245 -30.40 -1.99 2.10
N GLN A 246 -31.38 -2.70 2.62
CA GLN A 246 -32.10 -3.75 1.86
C GLN A 246 -32.87 -3.22 0.65
N GLY A 247 -33.19 -1.92 0.63
CA GLY A 247 -33.82 -1.24 -0.50
C GLY A 247 -32.87 -0.81 -1.61
N MET A 248 -31.55 -0.85 -1.41
CA MET A 248 -30.58 -0.40 -2.41
C MET A 248 -30.54 -1.31 -3.63
N PRO A 249 -30.45 -0.76 -4.87
CA PRO A 249 -30.52 -1.53 -6.12
C PRO A 249 -29.48 -2.66 -6.19
N PHE A 250 -28.23 -2.38 -5.88
CA PHE A 250 -27.14 -3.35 -5.94
C PHE A 250 -27.28 -4.46 -4.86
N VAL A 251 -27.84 -4.15 -3.67
CA VAL A 251 -28.12 -5.15 -2.63
C VAL A 251 -29.20 -6.12 -3.08
N ARG A 252 -30.30 -5.59 -3.62
CA ARG A 252 -31.43 -6.39 -4.14
C ARG A 252 -31.02 -7.28 -5.33
N ALA A 253 -30.04 -6.83 -6.09
CA ALA A 253 -29.49 -7.57 -7.23
C ALA A 253 -28.35 -8.55 -6.83
N GLY A 254 -28.02 -8.67 -5.53
CA GLY A 254 -26.91 -9.54 -5.08
C GLY A 254 -25.52 -9.06 -5.50
N ARG A 255 -25.37 -7.75 -5.82
CA ARG A 255 -24.11 -7.15 -6.30
C ARG A 255 -23.37 -6.39 -5.20
N PHE A 256 -23.32 -6.98 -4.02
CA PHE A 256 -22.64 -6.46 -2.83
C PHE A 256 -21.84 -7.56 -2.17
N ALA A 257 -20.57 -7.27 -1.82
CA ALA A 257 -19.73 -8.17 -1.06
C ALA A 257 -18.77 -7.42 -0.13
N GLY A 258 -18.37 -8.08 0.95
CA GLY A 258 -17.22 -7.69 1.75
C GLY A 258 -15.93 -8.11 1.04
N MET A 259 -14.90 -7.30 1.16
CA MET A 259 -13.54 -7.66 0.78
C MET A 259 -12.62 -7.58 2.00
N ARG A 260 -11.65 -8.50 2.08
CA ARG A 260 -10.69 -8.51 3.17
C ARG A 260 -9.98 -7.16 3.34
N ALA A 261 -9.51 -6.91 4.56
CA ALA A 261 -8.78 -5.68 4.89
C ALA A 261 -7.61 -5.45 3.92
N ALA A 262 -7.55 -4.24 3.38
CA ALA A 262 -6.45 -3.75 2.57
C ALA A 262 -6.30 -2.24 2.81
N TRP A 263 -5.05 -1.77 2.91
CA TRP A 263 -4.77 -0.37 3.11
C TRP A 263 -4.95 0.42 1.81
N THR A 264 -5.46 1.63 1.92
CA THR A 264 -5.84 2.44 0.75
C THR A 264 -4.92 3.65 0.50
N HIS A 265 -3.92 3.84 1.37
CA HIS A 265 -2.92 4.92 1.30
C HIS A 265 -1.50 4.36 1.50
N GLY A 266 -1.22 3.16 0.95
CA GLY A 266 0.06 2.49 1.09
C GLY A 266 1.07 2.90 0.03
N GLY A 267 2.21 2.19 0.03
CA GLY A 267 3.19 2.24 -1.01
C GLY A 267 2.68 1.59 -2.31
N VAL A 268 3.61 1.30 -3.22
CA VAL A 268 3.26 0.79 -4.56
C VAL A 268 2.56 -0.58 -4.54
N PHE A 269 2.87 -1.44 -3.56
CA PHE A 269 2.31 -2.80 -3.48
C PHE A 269 0.91 -2.84 -2.85
N CYS A 270 0.46 -1.77 -2.19
CA CYS A 270 -0.91 -1.72 -1.71
C CYS A 270 -1.93 -1.89 -2.86
N VAL A 271 -1.58 -1.46 -4.09
CA VAL A 271 -2.39 -1.68 -5.29
C VAL A 271 -2.54 -3.16 -5.61
N GLN A 272 -1.48 -3.97 -5.49
CA GLN A 272 -1.56 -5.42 -5.65
C GLN A 272 -2.46 -6.06 -4.58
N PHE A 273 -2.30 -5.66 -3.33
CA PHE A 273 -3.09 -6.21 -2.22
C PHE A 273 -4.57 -5.86 -2.35
N LEU A 274 -4.87 -4.64 -2.81
CA LEU A 274 -6.23 -4.21 -3.18
C LEU A 274 -6.77 -5.03 -4.36
N ALA A 275 -5.99 -5.18 -5.43
CA ALA A 275 -6.39 -5.94 -6.61
C ALA A 275 -6.70 -7.41 -6.27
N GLU A 276 -5.90 -8.04 -5.42
CA GLU A 276 -6.16 -9.39 -4.92
C GLU A 276 -7.47 -9.46 -4.12
N ALA A 277 -7.69 -8.51 -3.18
CA ALA A 277 -8.90 -8.49 -2.37
C ALA A 277 -10.16 -8.21 -3.22
N ILE A 278 -10.08 -7.27 -4.17
CA ILE A 278 -11.14 -6.99 -5.13
C ILE A 278 -11.48 -8.22 -5.97
N THR A 279 -10.45 -8.89 -6.52
CA THR A 279 -10.66 -10.09 -7.35
C THR A 279 -11.30 -11.21 -6.54
N GLU A 280 -10.81 -11.50 -5.34
CA GLU A 280 -11.39 -12.52 -4.46
C GLU A 280 -12.87 -12.24 -4.17
N ALA A 281 -13.22 -11.00 -3.83
CA ALA A 281 -14.59 -10.60 -3.54
C ALA A 281 -15.50 -10.69 -4.78
N LEU A 282 -15.01 -10.28 -5.95
CA LEU A 282 -15.76 -10.35 -7.21
C LEU A 282 -16.03 -11.81 -7.63
N LEU A 283 -15.06 -12.71 -7.49
CA LEU A 283 -15.23 -14.12 -7.83
C LEU A 283 -16.23 -14.86 -6.93
N ALA A 284 -16.60 -14.30 -5.79
CA ALA A 284 -17.67 -14.79 -4.93
C ALA A 284 -19.08 -14.35 -5.38
N ILE A 285 -19.16 -13.37 -6.30
CA ILE A 285 -20.42 -12.88 -6.87
C ILE A 285 -20.74 -13.71 -8.13
N PRO A 286 -21.99 -14.18 -8.31
CA PRO A 286 -22.36 -14.93 -9.52
C PRO A 286 -22.11 -14.12 -10.80
N ALA A 287 -21.52 -14.75 -11.81
CA ALA A 287 -21.25 -14.14 -13.12
C ALA A 287 -22.53 -13.70 -13.90
N THR A 288 -23.67 -14.27 -13.53
CA THR A 288 -25.00 -13.97 -14.11
C THR A 288 -25.68 -12.76 -13.48
N ALA A 289 -25.11 -12.12 -12.48
CA ALA A 289 -25.59 -10.83 -12.00
C ALA A 289 -25.41 -9.83 -13.15
N GLU A 290 -26.50 -9.52 -13.87
CA GLU A 290 -26.47 -8.57 -15.01
C GLU A 290 -25.72 -7.30 -14.63
N PRO A 291 -24.75 -6.87 -15.47
CA PRO A 291 -23.88 -5.73 -15.20
C PRO A 291 -24.64 -4.41 -15.09
#